data_344b2754b7f923b4a8d736138b6ed7bb
#
_entry.id   344b2754b7f923b4a8d736138b6ed7bb
#
_cell.length_a   1.000
_cell.length_b   1.000
_cell.length_c   1.000
_cell.angle_alpha   90.00
_cell.angle_beta   90.00
_cell.angle_gamma   90.00
#
_symmetry.space_group_name_H-M   'P 1'
#
loop_
_entity.id
_entity.type
_entity.pdbx_description
1 polymer ?
#
loop_
_entity_poly.entity_id
_entity_poly.type
_entity_poly.pdbx_seq_one_letter_code
_entity_poly.pdbx_strand_id
1 'polypeptide(L)'
;FITRMDELGCPDIIFIFGATNDCWAGAPLGEYKYERWAKEDLYQFRPAMAYMLDHMIDRYPNVEIYFLLNSDLKEEFNESVRTICKHYDIDCIELYNIDKQSGHPSVKGMEQICDQIKRYCTK
;
A
#
# COMPACT_ATOMS: atom_id res chain seq x y z
N PHE A 1 6.74 6.90 3.02
CA PHE A 1 5.52 7.48 2.44
C PHE A 1 4.96 8.62 3.29
N ILE A 2 4.89 8.42 4.60
CA ILE A 2 4.24 9.40 5.50
C ILE A 2 4.85 10.80 5.37
N THR A 3 6.17 10.91 5.23
CA THR A 3 6.87 12.20 5.17
C THR A 3 6.72 12.90 3.82
N ARG A 4 6.27 12.21 2.78
CA ARG A 4 6.16 12.74 1.41
C ARG A 4 4.78 12.76 0.83
N MET A 5 3.80 12.18 1.51
CA MET A 5 2.46 12.00 0.95
C MET A 5 1.73 13.32 0.64
N ASP A 6 2.17 14.44 1.22
CA ASP A 6 1.59 15.76 0.95
C ASP A 6 2.21 16.47 -0.25
N GLU A 7 3.24 15.89 -0.86
CA GLU A 7 4.03 16.52 -1.90
C GLU A 7 3.75 15.97 -3.30
N LEU A 8 2.60 15.35 -3.50
CA LEU A 8 2.26 14.71 -4.77
C LEU A 8 1.70 15.65 -5.84
N GLY A 9 1.52 16.93 -5.50
CA GLY A 9 0.95 17.89 -6.44
C GLY A 9 -0.56 17.70 -6.59
N CYS A 10 -1.04 17.61 -7.83
CA CYS A 10 -2.47 17.47 -8.15
C CYS A 10 -2.70 16.19 -8.97
N PRO A 11 -2.58 15.00 -8.37
CA PRO A 11 -2.76 13.76 -9.11
C PRO A 11 -4.23 13.47 -9.38
N ASP A 12 -4.50 12.73 -10.47
CA ASP A 12 -5.82 12.17 -10.75
C ASP A 12 -5.95 10.76 -10.17
N ILE A 13 -4.86 10.01 -10.18
CA ILE A 13 -4.79 8.64 -9.68
C ILE A 13 -3.51 8.48 -8.86
N ILE A 14 -3.61 7.80 -7.74
CA ILE A 14 -2.46 7.49 -6.89
C ILE A 14 -2.35 5.96 -6.79
N PHE A 15 -1.16 5.43 -7.13
CA PHE A 15 -0.82 4.05 -6.87
C PHE A 15 0.20 3.99 -5.75
N ILE A 16 -0.12 3.24 -4.69
CA ILE A 16 0.77 3.07 -3.55
C ILE A 16 1.34 1.66 -3.61
N PHE A 17 2.67 1.56 -3.72
CA PHE A 17 3.37 0.28 -3.70
C PHE A 17 4.19 0.18 -2.42
N GLY A 18 3.64 -0.47 -1.41
CA GLY A 18 4.24 -0.50 -0.09
C GLY A 18 4.15 -1.86 0.59
N ALA A 19 4.44 -1.87 1.88
CA ALA A 19 4.44 -3.03 2.76
C ALA A 19 5.62 -4.01 2.58
N THR A 20 6.32 -4.01 1.45
CA THR A 20 7.42 -4.94 1.19
C THR A 20 8.56 -4.77 2.21
N ASN A 21 9.04 -3.56 2.39
CA ASN A 21 10.14 -3.29 3.32
C ASN A 21 9.74 -3.56 4.77
N ASP A 22 8.53 -3.20 5.15
CA ASP A 22 8.01 -3.45 6.50
C ASP A 22 7.95 -4.94 6.79
N CYS A 23 7.50 -5.73 5.84
CA CYS A 23 7.44 -7.19 5.98
C CYS A 23 8.84 -7.79 6.14
N TRP A 24 9.79 -7.39 5.30
CA TRP A 24 11.15 -7.93 5.33
C TRP A 24 11.94 -7.48 6.56
N ALA A 25 11.73 -6.25 7.01
CA ALA A 25 12.38 -5.75 8.21
C ALA A 25 11.77 -6.31 9.50
N GLY A 26 10.68 -7.06 9.39
CA GLY A 26 10.00 -7.61 10.57
C GLY A 26 9.33 -6.53 11.41
N ALA A 27 8.82 -5.48 10.79
CA ALA A 27 8.16 -4.40 11.51
C ALA A 27 6.99 -4.94 12.35
N PRO A 28 6.78 -4.43 13.56
CA PRO A 28 5.65 -4.87 14.37
C PRO A 28 4.33 -4.49 13.68
N LEU A 29 3.38 -5.42 13.67
CA LEU A 29 2.08 -5.18 13.04
C LEU A 29 1.26 -4.13 13.80
N GLY A 30 1.27 -4.20 15.12
CA GLY A 30 0.41 -3.36 15.94
C GLY A 30 -1.05 -3.73 15.82
N GLU A 31 -1.90 -2.91 16.40
CA GLU A 31 -3.34 -3.11 16.32
C GLU A 31 -3.95 -2.26 15.21
N TYR A 32 -5.12 -2.65 14.72
CA TYR A 32 -5.88 -1.82 13.78
C TYR A 32 -6.32 -0.55 14.51
N LYS A 33 -5.87 0.60 14.00
CA LYS A 33 -6.18 1.89 14.61
C LYS A 33 -6.50 2.89 13.49
N TYR A 34 -7.69 3.46 13.54
CA TYR A 34 -8.23 4.30 12.47
C TYR A 34 -8.46 5.75 12.88
N GLU A 35 -8.08 6.12 14.10
CA GLU A 35 -8.18 7.50 14.58
C GLU A 35 -7.28 7.73 15.78
N ARG A 36 -7.04 8.99 16.11
CA ARG A 36 -6.30 9.41 17.31
C ARG A 36 -4.91 8.78 17.42
N TRP A 37 -4.20 8.74 16.29
CA TRP A 37 -2.85 8.17 16.27
C TRP A 37 -1.89 8.98 17.12
N ALA A 38 -1.15 8.32 18.02
CA ALA A 38 -0.01 8.89 18.70
C ALA A 38 1.24 8.71 17.83
N LYS A 39 2.32 9.44 18.16
CA LYS A 39 3.57 9.34 17.42
C LYS A 39 4.11 7.90 17.42
N GLU A 40 3.99 7.21 18.52
CA GLU A 40 4.47 5.82 18.68
C GLU A 40 3.71 4.85 17.77
N ASP A 41 2.45 5.12 17.49
CA ASP A 41 1.64 4.27 16.63
C ASP A 41 2.20 4.19 15.22
N LEU A 42 2.85 5.26 14.75
CA LEU A 42 3.37 5.35 13.39
C LEU A 42 4.62 4.49 13.16
N TYR A 43 5.15 3.87 14.22
CA TYR A 43 6.24 2.90 14.10
C TYR A 43 5.72 1.46 14.01
N GLN A 44 4.42 1.27 13.99
CA GLN A 44 3.78 -0.02 13.82
C GLN A 44 3.02 -0.05 12.49
N PHE A 45 3.05 -1.19 11.81
CA PHE A 45 2.56 -1.28 10.43
C PHE A 45 1.08 -0.90 10.26
N ARG A 46 0.20 -1.54 11.02
CA ARG A 46 -1.25 -1.33 10.87
C ARG A 46 -1.68 0.12 11.17
N PRO A 47 -1.28 0.71 12.29
CA PRO A 47 -1.62 2.10 12.55
C PRO A 47 -1.03 3.07 11.54
N ALA A 48 0.23 2.85 11.12
CA ALA A 48 0.89 3.73 10.16
C ALA A 48 0.23 3.69 8.79
N MET A 49 -0.15 2.50 8.32
CA MET A 49 -0.85 2.35 7.05
C MET A 49 -2.22 3.03 7.10
N ALA A 50 -2.96 2.83 8.17
CA ALA A 50 -4.27 3.46 8.35
C ALA A 50 -4.15 4.99 8.37
N TYR A 51 -3.18 5.51 9.10
CA TYR A 51 -2.89 6.94 9.14
C TYR A 51 -2.59 7.49 7.73
N MET A 52 -1.73 6.82 7.00
CA MET A 52 -1.35 7.23 5.64
C MET A 52 -2.56 7.29 4.71
N LEU A 53 -3.39 6.26 4.68
CA LEU A 53 -4.56 6.22 3.80
C LEU A 53 -5.61 7.25 4.21
N ASP A 54 -5.87 7.40 5.51
CA ASP A 54 -6.79 8.40 6.03
C ASP A 54 -6.36 9.80 5.60
N HIS A 55 -5.08 10.11 5.78
CA HIS A 55 -4.51 11.40 5.42
C HIS A 55 -4.56 11.65 3.91
N MET A 56 -4.27 10.64 3.10
CA MET A 56 -4.32 10.78 1.64
C MET A 56 -5.73 11.03 1.13
N ILE A 57 -6.72 10.34 1.68
CA ILE A 57 -8.11 10.55 1.30
C ILE A 57 -8.54 11.98 1.61
N ASP A 58 -8.14 12.50 2.75
CA ASP A 58 -8.45 13.87 3.19
C ASP A 58 -7.72 14.92 2.35
N ARG A 59 -6.43 14.68 2.07
CA ARG A 59 -5.56 15.60 1.32
C ARG A 59 -5.91 15.65 -0.17
N TYR A 60 -6.32 14.52 -0.75
CA TYR A 60 -6.61 14.38 -2.17
C TYR A 60 -8.03 13.89 -2.40
N PRO A 61 -9.05 14.71 -2.07
CA PRO A 61 -10.44 14.33 -2.31
C PRO A 61 -10.70 14.16 -3.81
N ASN A 62 -11.55 13.21 -4.16
CA ASN A 62 -11.91 12.90 -5.56
C ASN A 62 -10.79 12.28 -6.39
N VAL A 63 -9.71 11.83 -5.77
CA VAL A 63 -8.63 11.11 -6.44
C VAL A 63 -8.84 9.61 -6.25
N GLU A 64 -8.65 8.84 -7.31
CA GLU A 64 -8.66 7.37 -7.22
C GLU A 64 -7.37 6.88 -6.60
N ILE A 65 -7.46 6.08 -5.55
CA ILE A 65 -6.30 5.53 -4.85
C ILE A 65 -6.35 4.01 -4.95
N TYR A 66 -5.23 3.42 -5.37
CA TYR A 66 -5.07 1.97 -5.45
C TYR A 66 -3.84 1.56 -4.65
N PHE A 67 -3.94 0.49 -3.89
CA PHE A 67 -2.79 -0.09 -3.20
C PHE A 67 -2.32 -1.33 -3.95
N LEU A 68 -1.04 -1.36 -4.31
CA LEU A 68 -0.43 -2.49 -4.97
C LEU A 68 0.20 -3.40 -3.92
N LEU A 69 -0.36 -4.57 -3.74
CA LEU A 69 0.14 -5.55 -2.76
C LEU A 69 1.10 -6.50 -3.46
N ASN A 70 2.37 -6.46 -3.06
CA ASN A 70 3.41 -7.28 -3.65
C ASN A 70 3.17 -8.78 -3.38
N SER A 71 3.71 -9.62 -4.25
CA SER A 71 3.70 -11.07 -4.05
C SER A 71 4.76 -11.48 -3.01
N ASP A 72 4.60 -12.67 -2.44
CA ASP A 72 5.59 -13.29 -1.53
C ASP A 72 5.80 -12.58 -0.19
N LEU A 73 4.83 -11.81 0.26
CA LEU A 73 4.83 -11.25 1.60
C LEU A 73 4.17 -12.22 2.59
N LYS A 74 4.48 -12.05 3.87
CA LYS A 74 3.85 -12.84 4.92
C LYS A 74 2.35 -12.60 4.94
N GLU A 75 1.55 -13.64 5.16
CA GLU A 75 0.09 -13.54 5.13
C GLU A 75 -0.46 -12.54 6.15
N GLU A 76 0.21 -12.37 7.28
CA GLU A 76 -0.18 -11.37 8.29
C GLU A 76 -0.19 -9.95 7.73
N PHE A 77 0.80 -9.63 6.89
CA PHE A 77 0.86 -8.34 6.20
C PHE A 77 -0.19 -8.24 5.11
N ASN A 78 -0.38 -9.32 4.34
CA ASN A 78 -1.39 -9.36 3.29
C ASN A 78 -2.80 -9.12 3.87
N GLU A 79 -3.12 -9.83 4.94
CA GLU A 79 -4.40 -9.67 5.62
C GLU A 79 -4.59 -8.27 6.17
N SER A 80 -3.52 -7.69 6.75
CA SER A 80 -3.54 -6.33 7.26
C SER A 80 -3.84 -5.31 6.17
N VAL A 81 -3.16 -5.45 5.02
CA VAL A 81 -3.37 -4.56 3.87
C VAL A 81 -4.81 -4.67 3.36
N ARG A 82 -5.31 -5.88 3.18
CA ARG A 82 -6.69 -6.09 2.70
C ARG A 82 -7.71 -5.48 3.65
N THR A 83 -7.53 -5.70 4.94
CA THR A 83 -8.46 -5.21 5.98
C THR A 83 -8.49 -3.69 6.00
N ILE A 84 -7.32 -3.04 5.97
CA ILE A 84 -7.22 -1.58 6.03
C ILE A 84 -7.73 -0.95 4.74
N CYS A 85 -7.39 -1.50 3.59
CA CYS A 85 -7.91 -1.01 2.31
C CYS A 85 -9.44 -1.12 2.26
N LYS A 86 -10.00 -2.21 2.75
CA LYS A 86 -11.45 -2.39 2.81
C LYS A 86 -12.12 -1.37 3.73
N HIS A 87 -11.49 -1.06 4.86
CA HIS A 87 -12.00 -0.05 5.79
C HIS A 87 -12.17 1.32 5.12
N TYR A 88 -11.20 1.69 4.28
CA TYR A 88 -11.21 2.97 3.58
C TYR A 88 -11.82 2.92 2.18
N ASP A 89 -12.36 1.78 1.79
CA ASP A 89 -12.93 1.57 0.45
C ASP A 89 -11.91 1.87 -0.66
N ILE A 90 -10.68 1.43 -0.45
CA ILE A 90 -9.58 1.56 -1.40
C ILE A 90 -9.35 0.23 -2.06
N ASP A 91 -9.23 0.23 -3.41
CA ASP A 91 -8.96 -0.97 -4.16
C ASP A 91 -7.54 -1.47 -3.91
N CYS A 92 -7.43 -2.75 -3.56
CA CYS A 92 -6.16 -3.41 -3.38
C CYS A 92 -5.91 -4.34 -4.56
N ILE A 93 -4.88 -4.04 -5.35
CA ILE A 93 -4.49 -4.87 -6.47
C ILE A 93 -3.44 -5.86 -5.99
N GLU A 94 -3.82 -7.12 -5.86
CA GLU A 94 -2.91 -8.18 -5.40
C GLU A 94 -2.08 -8.68 -6.58
N LEU A 95 -0.79 -8.39 -6.55
CA LEU A 95 0.15 -8.82 -7.57
C LEU A 95 0.50 -10.30 -7.39
N TYR A 96 0.81 -10.98 -8.48
CA TYR A 96 1.14 -12.40 -8.46
C TYR A 96 2.21 -12.74 -9.50
N ASN A 97 3.06 -13.71 -9.16
CA ASN A 97 4.09 -14.22 -10.09
C ASN A 97 4.97 -13.14 -10.70
N ILE A 98 5.38 -12.17 -9.88
CA ILE A 98 6.23 -11.08 -10.33
C ILE A 98 7.69 -11.54 -10.34
N ASP A 99 8.37 -11.39 -11.48
CA ASP A 99 9.79 -11.67 -11.59
C ASP A 99 10.60 -10.70 -10.74
N LYS A 100 11.50 -11.24 -9.93
CA LYS A 100 12.27 -10.43 -8.98
C LYS A 100 13.76 -10.68 -9.11
N GLN A 101 14.53 -9.62 -8.83
CA GLN A 101 15.97 -9.64 -8.76
C GLN A 101 16.37 -9.03 -7.41
N SER A 102 17.08 -9.82 -6.59
CA SER A 102 17.45 -9.42 -5.23
C SER A 102 16.23 -8.99 -4.39
N GLY A 103 15.10 -9.68 -4.56
CA GLY A 103 13.87 -9.42 -3.81
C GLY A 103 13.02 -8.26 -4.32
N HIS A 104 13.51 -7.47 -5.25
CA HIS A 104 12.77 -6.37 -5.87
C HIS A 104 12.34 -6.74 -7.29
N PRO A 105 11.26 -6.16 -7.82
CA PRO A 105 10.85 -6.45 -9.19
C PRO A 105 11.96 -6.13 -10.17
N SER A 106 12.27 -7.09 -11.06
CA SER A 106 13.17 -6.87 -12.18
C SER A 106 12.49 -6.00 -13.25
N VAL A 107 13.19 -5.71 -14.34
CA VAL A 107 12.58 -5.02 -15.50
C VAL A 107 11.38 -5.81 -15.99
N LYS A 108 11.54 -7.14 -16.13
CA LYS A 108 10.44 -8.02 -16.50
C LYS A 108 9.31 -7.98 -15.48
N GLY A 109 9.65 -7.97 -14.19
CA GLY A 109 8.68 -7.85 -13.09
C GLY A 109 7.90 -6.56 -13.15
N MET A 110 8.54 -5.43 -13.47
CA MET A 110 7.85 -4.16 -13.63
C MET A 110 6.84 -4.19 -14.78
N GLU A 111 7.18 -4.84 -15.90
CA GLU A 111 6.24 -5.03 -17.00
C GLU A 111 5.05 -5.89 -16.57
N GLN A 112 5.29 -6.94 -15.80
CA GLN A 112 4.23 -7.80 -15.27
C GLN A 112 3.30 -7.02 -14.35
N ILE A 113 3.84 -6.15 -13.50
CA ILE A 113 3.05 -5.28 -12.62
C ILE A 113 2.17 -4.36 -13.45
N CYS A 114 2.73 -3.71 -14.45
CA CYS A 114 1.97 -2.82 -15.34
C CYS A 114 0.82 -3.56 -16.01
N ASP A 115 1.06 -4.78 -16.51
CA ASP A 115 0.03 -5.59 -17.16
C ASP A 115 -1.08 -5.96 -16.18
N GLN A 116 -0.73 -6.31 -14.95
CA GLN A 116 -1.72 -6.67 -13.94
C GLN A 116 -2.56 -5.47 -13.52
N ILE A 117 -1.97 -4.29 -13.42
CA ILE A 117 -2.69 -3.04 -13.15
C ILE A 117 -3.67 -2.76 -14.29
N LYS A 118 -3.23 -2.87 -15.53
CA LYS A 118 -4.08 -2.63 -16.70
C LYS A 118 -5.27 -3.58 -16.71
N ARG A 119 -5.05 -4.87 -16.46
CA ARG A 119 -6.13 -5.86 -16.41
C ARG A 119 -7.14 -5.54 -15.31
N TYR A 120 -6.66 -5.13 -14.14
CA TYR A 120 -7.53 -4.75 -13.05
C TYR A 120 -8.39 -3.54 -13.39
N CYS A 121 -7.79 -2.50 -13.94
CA CYS A 121 -8.46 -1.23 -14.21
C CYS A 121 -9.39 -1.29 -15.44
N THR A 122 -9.26 -2.30 -16.30
CA THR A 122 -10.09 -2.44 -17.51
C THR A 122 -11.23 -3.44 -17.36
N LYS A 123 -11.42 -4.00 -16.19
CA LYS A 123 -12.54 -4.92 -15.90
C LYS A 123 -13.89 -4.25 -15.96
#